data_cce01d3c109d557759f932aeb8fab2b6
#
_entry.id   cce01d3c109d557759f932aeb8fab2b6
#
_cell.length_a   1.000
_cell.length_b   1.000
_cell.length_c   1.000
_cell.angle_alpha   90.00
_cell.angle_beta   90.00
_cell.angle_gamma   90.00
#
_symmetry.space_group_name_H-M   'P 1'
#
loop_
_entity.id
_entity.type
_entity.pdbx_description
1 polymer ?
#
loop_
_entity_poly.entity_id
_entity_poly.type
_entity_poly.pdbx_seq_one_letter_code
_entity_poly.pdbx_strand_id
1 'polypeptide(L)'
;MPTISMFYGIIIRMYREIGGQHKVPHIHAEDQGEEVVVSLDGDVLEGSIPKKKQSLVIGWVNINYDELLANWDLLEKGEKTFTIEPLK
;
A
#
# COMPACT_ATOMS: atom_id res chain seq x y z
N MET A 1 0.42 -3.84 12.63
CA MET A 1 0.67 -3.63 11.20
C MET A 1 0.73 -2.13 10.94
N PRO A 2 1.82 -1.64 10.40
CA PRO A 2 2.00 -0.20 10.27
C PRO A 2 1.11 0.41 9.20
N THR A 3 0.35 1.40 9.62
CA THR A 3 -0.39 2.26 8.72
C THR A 3 0.60 3.31 8.20
N ILE A 4 0.77 3.39 6.89
CA ILE A 4 1.72 4.34 6.31
C ILE A 4 1.06 5.57 5.72
N SER A 5 -0.25 5.52 5.48
CA SER A 5 -1.02 6.69 5.06
C SER A 5 -2.51 6.43 5.24
N MET A 6 -3.29 7.51 5.21
CA MET A 6 -4.75 7.41 5.28
C MET A 6 -5.33 8.62 4.55
N PHE A 7 -6.26 8.35 3.61
CA PHE A 7 -6.93 9.42 2.88
C PHE A 7 -8.27 8.92 2.33
N TYR A 8 -9.25 9.82 2.34
CA TYR A 8 -10.61 9.52 1.85
C TYR A 8 -11.23 8.26 2.47
N GLY A 9 -10.92 8.01 3.75
CA GLY A 9 -11.42 6.83 4.45
C GLY A 9 -10.69 5.54 4.14
N ILE A 10 -9.67 5.60 3.29
CA ILE A 10 -8.86 4.45 2.90
C ILE A 10 -7.63 4.38 3.81
N ILE A 11 -7.38 3.21 4.37
CA ILE A 11 -6.19 2.98 5.22
C ILE A 11 -5.17 2.23 4.39
N ILE A 12 -3.98 2.80 4.25
CA ILE A 12 -2.89 2.17 3.51
C ILE A 12 -1.91 1.56 4.51
N ARG A 13 -1.66 0.26 4.35
CA ARG A 13 -0.73 -0.47 5.19
C ARG A 13 0.35 -1.14 4.34
N MET A 14 1.52 -1.26 4.92
CA MET A 14 2.61 -2.01 4.32
C MET A 14 3.23 -2.85 5.44
N TYR A 15 3.31 -4.14 5.23
CA TYR A 15 3.89 -5.04 6.22
C TYR A 15 4.53 -6.22 5.52
N ARG A 16 5.45 -6.85 6.22
CA ARG A 16 6.17 -7.99 5.69
C ARG A 16 5.32 -9.25 5.85
N GLU A 17 5.10 -9.93 4.74
CA GLU A 17 4.37 -11.19 4.72
C GLU A 17 5.37 -12.35 4.64
N ILE A 18 5.69 -12.95 5.80
CA ILE A 18 6.59 -14.10 5.84
C ILE A 18 5.81 -15.29 5.33
N GLY A 19 6.28 -15.87 4.22
CA GLY A 19 5.58 -16.99 3.58
C GLY A 19 4.31 -16.58 2.87
N GLY A 20 4.13 -15.27 2.62
CA GLY A 20 2.95 -14.76 1.95
C GLY A 20 2.93 -15.06 0.45
N GLN A 21 1.76 -14.85 -0.16
CA GLN A 21 1.53 -15.13 -1.56
C GLN A 21 2.25 -14.15 -2.49
N HIS A 22 2.42 -12.92 -2.03
CA HIS A 22 2.94 -11.84 -2.88
C HIS A 22 4.37 -11.52 -2.52
N LYS A 23 5.29 -11.83 -3.43
CA LYS A 23 6.72 -11.61 -3.21
C LYS A 23 7.21 -10.27 -3.76
N VAL A 24 6.38 -9.60 -4.55
CA VAL A 24 6.73 -8.28 -5.09
C VAL A 24 6.40 -7.20 -4.08
N PRO A 25 7.09 -6.06 -4.12
CA PRO A 25 6.74 -4.92 -3.25
C PRO A 25 5.30 -4.49 -3.48
N HIS A 26 4.53 -4.36 -2.39
CA HIS A 26 3.10 -4.06 -2.49
C HIS A 26 2.58 -3.37 -1.23
N ILE A 27 1.38 -2.79 -1.35
CA ILE A 27 0.66 -2.21 -0.23
C ILE A 27 -0.71 -2.87 -0.13
N HIS A 28 -1.32 -2.72 1.05
CA HIS A 28 -2.69 -3.13 1.30
C HIS A 28 -3.52 -1.87 1.54
N ALA A 29 -4.62 -1.71 0.80
CA ALA A 29 -5.54 -0.59 0.97
C ALA A 29 -6.88 -1.12 1.44
N GLU A 30 -7.36 -0.61 2.56
CA GLU A 30 -8.59 -1.07 3.18
C GLU A 30 -9.63 0.05 3.22
N ASP A 31 -10.86 -0.26 2.81
CA ASP A 31 -11.98 0.66 2.85
C ASP A 31 -13.24 -0.08 3.30
N GLN A 32 -13.76 0.29 4.48
CA GLN A 32 -15.01 -0.26 5.03
C GLN A 32 -15.08 -1.80 4.98
N GLY A 33 -14.00 -2.44 5.38
CA GLY A 33 -13.97 -3.91 5.46
C GLY A 33 -13.56 -4.61 4.16
N GLU A 34 -13.44 -3.87 3.07
CA GLU A 34 -12.92 -4.42 1.82
C GLU A 34 -11.45 -4.07 1.68
N GLU A 35 -10.70 -4.91 0.99
CA GLU A 35 -9.26 -4.72 0.83
C GLU A 35 -8.83 -4.98 -0.60
N VAL A 36 -7.88 -4.17 -1.07
CA VAL A 36 -7.21 -4.41 -2.34
C VAL A 36 -5.69 -4.40 -2.10
N VAL A 37 -4.99 -5.32 -2.74
CA VAL A 37 -3.53 -5.40 -2.69
C VAL A 37 -3.00 -4.88 -4.02
N VAL A 38 -2.14 -3.88 -3.95
CA VAL A 38 -1.62 -3.20 -5.14
C VAL A 38 -0.09 -3.21 -5.11
N SER A 39 0.53 -3.63 -6.21
CA SER A 39 1.98 -3.60 -6.32
C SER A 39 2.45 -2.15 -6.43
N LEU A 40 3.73 -1.91 -6.13
CA LEU A 40 4.28 -0.56 -6.27
C LEU A 40 4.33 -0.10 -7.72
N ASP A 41 4.21 -1.04 -8.67
CA ASP A 41 4.10 -0.71 -10.09
C ASP A 41 2.69 -0.30 -10.51
N GLY A 42 1.74 -0.39 -9.59
CA GLY A 42 0.35 0.03 -9.84
C GLY A 42 -0.58 -1.09 -10.28
N ASP A 43 -0.14 -2.34 -10.21
CA ASP A 43 -0.97 -3.48 -10.60
C ASP A 43 -1.78 -4.03 -9.41
N VAL A 44 -3.04 -4.36 -9.66
CA VAL A 44 -3.87 -5.00 -8.64
C VAL A 44 -3.47 -6.47 -8.57
N LEU A 45 -3.05 -6.90 -7.39
CA LEU A 45 -2.62 -8.29 -7.16
C LEU A 45 -3.75 -9.15 -6.60
N GLU A 46 -4.61 -8.55 -5.78
CA GLU A 46 -5.67 -9.31 -5.12
C GLU A 46 -6.74 -8.35 -4.58
N GLY A 47 -7.99 -8.81 -4.56
CA GLY A 47 -9.09 -8.07 -3.95
C GLY A 47 -9.54 -6.86 -4.73
N SER A 48 -10.43 -6.09 -4.11
CA SER A 48 -10.94 -4.84 -4.69
C SER A 48 -11.61 -3.99 -3.63
N ILE A 49 -11.64 -2.69 -3.86
CA ILE A 49 -12.43 -1.71 -3.12
C ILE A 49 -13.24 -0.93 -4.15
N PRO A 50 -14.15 -0.03 -3.76
CA PRO A 50 -14.94 0.71 -4.76
C PRO A 50 -14.04 1.34 -5.83
N LYS A 51 -14.47 1.23 -7.07
CA LYS A 51 -13.65 1.56 -8.24
C LYS A 51 -12.99 2.93 -8.19
N LYS A 52 -13.72 3.95 -7.81
CA LYS A 52 -13.17 5.31 -7.73
C LYS A 52 -12.06 5.41 -6.69
N LYS A 53 -12.27 4.79 -5.53
CA LYS A 53 -11.27 4.79 -4.47
C LYS A 53 -10.05 3.97 -4.87
N GLN A 54 -10.27 2.85 -5.56
CA GLN A 54 -9.18 2.02 -6.05
C GLN A 54 -8.29 2.82 -7.02
N SER A 55 -8.92 3.61 -7.91
CA SER A 55 -8.16 4.48 -8.82
C SER A 55 -7.33 5.50 -8.08
N LEU A 56 -7.87 6.07 -6.98
CA LEU A 56 -7.12 7.01 -6.15
C LEU A 56 -5.91 6.35 -5.52
N VAL A 57 -6.06 5.12 -5.03
CA VAL A 57 -4.95 4.36 -4.44
C VAL A 57 -3.86 4.11 -5.47
N ILE A 58 -4.24 3.66 -6.66
CA ILE A 58 -3.27 3.37 -7.73
C ILE A 58 -2.52 4.64 -8.13
N GLY A 59 -3.23 5.77 -8.27
CA GLY A 59 -2.59 7.05 -8.58
C GLY A 59 -1.62 7.48 -7.49
N TRP A 60 -2.03 7.34 -6.23
CA TRP A 60 -1.18 7.67 -5.10
C TRP A 60 0.08 6.78 -5.05
N VAL A 61 -0.06 5.50 -5.33
CA VAL A 61 1.06 4.57 -5.40
C VAL A 61 2.05 5.01 -6.48
N ASN A 62 1.56 5.37 -7.65
CA ASN A 62 2.41 5.83 -8.75
C ASN A 62 3.17 7.11 -8.39
N ILE A 63 2.49 8.05 -7.74
CA ILE A 63 3.10 9.33 -7.32
C ILE A 63 4.19 9.12 -6.29
N ASN A 64 3.98 8.19 -5.36
CA ASN A 64 4.85 7.98 -4.21
C ASN A 64 5.74 6.74 -4.34
N TYR A 65 6.00 6.31 -5.55
CA TYR A 65 6.76 5.08 -5.81
C TYR A 65 8.09 5.03 -5.05
N ASP A 66 8.88 6.09 -5.13
CA ASP A 66 10.22 6.10 -4.51
C ASP A 66 10.14 5.97 -2.99
N GLU A 67 9.20 6.69 -2.36
CA GLU A 67 9.03 6.62 -0.92
C GLU A 67 8.50 5.26 -0.48
N LEU A 68 7.59 4.68 -1.27
CA LEU A 68 7.05 3.36 -0.98
C LEU A 68 8.13 2.30 -1.10
N LEU A 69 9.00 2.42 -2.09
CA LEU A 69 10.10 1.47 -2.26
C LEU A 69 11.08 1.58 -1.09
N ALA A 70 11.38 2.80 -0.63
CA ALA A 70 12.22 3.01 0.53
C ALA A 70 11.61 2.35 1.78
N ASN A 71 10.30 2.48 1.96
CA ASN A 71 9.60 1.82 3.07
C ASN A 71 9.68 0.30 2.96
N TRP A 72 9.55 -0.21 1.75
CA TRP A 72 9.65 -1.66 1.52
C TRP A 72 11.04 -2.17 1.91
N ASP A 73 12.08 -1.43 1.52
CA ASP A 73 13.46 -1.79 1.88
C ASP A 73 13.67 -1.80 3.40
N LEU A 74 13.06 -0.83 4.10
CA LEU A 74 13.12 -0.78 5.57
C LEU A 74 12.47 -2.03 6.17
N LEU A 75 11.31 -2.43 5.66
CA LEU A 75 10.63 -3.63 6.12
C LEU A 75 11.48 -4.88 5.93
N GLU A 76 12.14 -5.00 4.78
CA GLU A 76 12.98 -6.16 4.50
C GLU A 76 14.16 -6.24 5.46
N LYS A 77 14.64 -5.10 5.95
CA LYS A 77 15.73 -5.03 6.92
C LYS A 77 15.24 -5.16 8.37
N GLY A 78 13.93 -5.31 8.57
CA GLY A 78 13.36 -5.38 9.91
C GLY A 78 13.29 -4.04 10.61
N GLU A 79 13.39 -2.94 9.87
CA GLU A 79 13.34 -1.59 10.42
C GLU A 79 11.94 -1.00 10.34
N LYS A 80 11.71 0.09 11.08
CA LYS A 80 10.42 0.77 11.08
C LYS A 80 10.19 1.53 9.79
N THR A 81 8.96 1.45 9.29
CA THR A 81 8.54 2.27 8.14
C THR A 81 8.23 3.69 8.61
N PHE A 82 8.11 4.61 7.67
CA PHE A 82 7.69 5.98 7.94
C PHE A 82 6.36 6.27 7.24
N THR A 83 5.64 7.28 7.72
CA THR A 83 4.38 7.67 7.10
C THR A 83 4.65 8.47 5.83
N ILE A 84 3.75 8.31 4.86
CA ILE A 84 3.87 8.97 3.56
C ILE A 84 2.72 9.96 3.42
N GLU A 85 2.99 11.09 2.80
CA GLU A 85 2.01 12.15 2.57
C GLU A 85 0.74 11.59 1.94
N PRO A 86 -0.43 11.84 2.54
CA PRO A 86 -1.68 11.35 1.96
C PRO A 86 -2.03 12.09 0.68
N LEU A 87 -2.89 11.45 -0.11
CA LEU A 87 -3.44 12.10 -1.31
C LEU A 87 -4.35 13.24 -0.88
N LYS A 88 -4.18 14.40 -1.50
CA LYS A 88 -4.96 15.59 -1.19
C LYS A 88 -6.02 15.87 -2.23
#